data_23654af0fecfe4255ad7efb33016bb43
#
_entry.id   23654af0fecfe4255ad7efb33016bb43
#
_cell.length_a   1.000
_cell.length_b   1.000
_cell.length_c   1.000
_cell.angle_alpha   90.00
_cell.angle_beta   90.00
_cell.angle_gamma   90.00
#
_symmetry.space_group_name_H-M   'P 1'
#
loop_
_entity.id
_entity.type
_entity.pdbx_description
1 polymer ?
#
loop_
_entity_poly.entity_id
_entity_poly.type
_entity_poly.pdbx_seq_one_letter_code
_entity_poly.pdbx_strand_id
1 'polypeptide(L)'
;MNDLMSLGIHRLWKDDFVRDLNPGVNPLISSSAEPQGLHILDIAGGTGDIAFRMLDHATKIHNDTSTKVTVADINPDMLAEGRKRALASEYKGTGRLDFVEANAETLDMVADNSVDLYTVAFGIRNFTNIPKALREANRVLKPGGVFACLEFSKVQNPAFDFVYKRWSFSAIPLIGQIVAGDRDSYQYLVESIERFPSQSEFRDLIREAGFMIPGELEGDGRTQGWRNLSDGIAAIHKGVKPLK
;
A
#
# COMPACT_ATOMS: atom_id res chain seq x y z
N MET A 1 -7.72 -5.33 -14.06
CA MET A 1 -6.85 -6.44 -13.62
C MET A 1 -7.19 -6.90 -12.19
N ASN A 2 -7.04 -6.06 -11.15
CA ASN A 2 -7.37 -6.46 -9.77
C ASN A 2 -8.84 -6.87 -9.56
N ASP A 3 -9.79 -6.29 -10.31
CA ASP A 3 -11.21 -6.67 -10.24
C ASP A 3 -11.44 -8.15 -10.56
N LEU A 4 -10.73 -8.69 -11.53
CA LEU A 4 -10.89 -10.08 -11.95
C LEU A 4 -10.29 -11.06 -10.94
N MET A 5 -9.09 -10.74 -10.41
CA MET A 5 -8.42 -11.56 -9.39
C MET A 5 -9.21 -11.66 -8.09
N SER A 6 -9.86 -10.57 -7.71
CA SER A 6 -10.54 -10.45 -6.42
C SER A 6 -12.07 -10.47 -6.54
N LEU A 7 -12.62 -10.64 -7.75
CA LEU A 7 -14.06 -10.47 -8.02
C LEU A 7 -14.61 -9.14 -7.46
N GLY A 8 -13.80 -8.07 -7.51
CA GLY A 8 -14.14 -6.74 -6.99
C GLY A 8 -13.92 -6.54 -5.48
N ILE A 9 -13.60 -7.60 -4.72
CA ILE A 9 -13.40 -7.54 -3.25
C ILE A 9 -12.19 -6.65 -2.89
N HIS A 10 -11.21 -6.48 -3.78
CA HIS A 10 -10.06 -5.60 -3.52
C HIS A 10 -10.45 -4.16 -3.16
N ARG A 11 -11.64 -3.70 -3.55
CA ARG A 11 -12.16 -2.38 -3.16
C ARG A 11 -12.46 -2.33 -1.67
N LEU A 12 -13.05 -3.39 -1.12
CA LEU A 12 -13.28 -3.54 0.32
C LEU A 12 -11.96 -3.66 1.09
N TRP A 13 -10.96 -4.36 0.53
CA TRP A 13 -9.63 -4.44 1.14
C TRP A 13 -8.94 -3.08 1.20
N LYS A 14 -9.10 -2.23 0.16
CA LYS A 14 -8.59 -0.85 0.16
C LYS A 14 -9.30 0.02 1.22
N ASP A 15 -10.62 -0.10 1.35
CA ASP A 15 -11.37 0.59 2.40
C ASP A 15 -10.93 0.14 3.79
N ASP A 16 -10.73 -1.15 3.97
CA ASP A 16 -10.27 -1.73 5.22
C ASP A 16 -8.82 -1.33 5.54
N PHE A 17 -7.96 -1.26 4.54
CA PHE A 17 -6.58 -0.77 4.65
C PHE A 17 -6.54 0.69 5.12
N VAL A 18 -7.31 1.56 4.50
CA VAL A 18 -7.36 2.98 4.89
C VAL A 18 -7.95 3.16 6.29
N ARG A 19 -9.00 2.39 6.62
CA ARG A 19 -9.60 2.40 7.96
C ARG A 19 -8.61 1.93 9.03
N ASP A 20 -7.82 0.91 8.74
CA ASP A 20 -6.82 0.33 9.62
C ASP A 20 -5.63 1.28 9.86
N LEU A 21 -5.29 2.12 8.87
CA LEU A 21 -4.27 3.16 8.99
C LEU A 21 -4.80 4.41 9.70
N ASN A 22 -6.10 4.66 9.59
CA ASN A 22 -6.80 5.78 10.20
C ASN A 22 -6.10 7.14 9.99
N PRO A 23 -5.82 7.55 8.72
CA PRO A 23 -5.09 8.78 8.42
C PRO A 23 -5.86 10.01 8.91
N GLY A 24 -5.13 11.04 9.40
CA GLY A 24 -5.70 12.24 10.01
C GLY A 24 -5.60 12.24 11.54
N VAL A 25 -5.29 11.09 12.18
CA VAL A 25 -4.89 11.00 13.58
C VAL A 25 -3.49 10.40 13.62
N ASN A 26 -2.52 11.15 14.11
CA ASN A 26 -1.22 10.59 14.48
C ASN A 26 -1.24 10.26 15.98
N PRO A 27 -1.43 8.99 16.37
CA PRO A 27 -1.48 8.60 17.77
C PRO A 27 -0.13 8.80 18.50
N LEU A 28 0.98 8.97 17.76
CA LEU A 28 2.32 9.15 18.32
C LEU A 28 2.69 10.65 18.49
N ILE A 29 1.93 11.59 17.90
CA ILE A 29 2.24 13.02 17.95
C ILE A 29 1.12 13.83 18.64
N SER A 30 0.04 13.22 19.11
CA SER A 30 -1.15 13.90 19.65
C SER A 30 -0.96 14.59 21.01
N SER A 31 0.23 15.03 21.34
CA SER A 31 0.47 15.89 22.52
C SER A 31 0.46 17.38 22.21
N SER A 32 0.28 17.80 20.97
CA SER A 32 0.16 19.21 20.59
C SER A 32 -1.30 19.61 20.39
N ALA A 33 -1.66 20.80 20.87
CA ALA A 33 -3.01 21.34 20.84
C ALA A 33 -3.56 21.67 19.43
N GLU A 34 -2.78 21.49 18.38
CA GLU A 34 -3.16 21.63 16.98
C GLU A 34 -2.81 20.33 16.25
N PRO A 35 -3.78 19.61 15.65
CA PRO A 35 -3.49 18.44 14.84
C PRO A 35 -2.68 18.86 13.60
N GLN A 36 -1.39 18.57 13.60
CA GLN A 36 -0.59 18.71 12.40
C GLN A 36 -0.98 17.63 11.42
N GLY A 37 -1.40 18.02 10.22
CA GLY A 37 -1.74 17.10 9.16
C GLY A 37 -0.56 16.21 8.77
N LEU A 38 -0.87 14.97 8.41
CA LEU A 38 0.13 14.00 8.00
C LEU A 38 0.68 14.35 6.60
N HIS A 39 1.95 14.08 6.38
CA HIS A 39 2.52 13.93 5.05
C HIS A 39 2.57 12.45 4.69
N ILE A 40 1.71 12.04 3.76
CA ILE A 40 1.58 10.67 3.30
C ILE A 40 2.25 10.52 1.94
N LEU A 41 3.06 9.49 1.75
CA LEU A 41 3.66 9.10 0.47
C LEU A 41 3.06 7.78 0.01
N ASP A 42 2.27 7.81 -1.05
CA ASP A 42 1.61 6.65 -1.65
C ASP A 42 2.39 6.19 -2.89
N ILE A 43 3.17 5.13 -2.72
CA ILE A 43 4.09 4.60 -3.74
C ILE A 43 3.40 3.55 -4.61
N ALA A 44 3.74 3.54 -5.90
CA ALA A 44 3.02 2.80 -6.92
C ALA A 44 1.52 3.10 -6.88
N GLY A 45 1.21 4.37 -6.56
CA GLY A 45 -0.15 4.82 -6.30
C GLY A 45 -0.98 4.99 -7.58
N GLY A 46 -0.34 4.96 -8.74
CA GLY A 46 -1.00 4.99 -10.04
C GLY A 46 -1.92 6.19 -10.22
N THR A 47 -3.21 5.93 -10.37
CA THR A 47 -4.25 6.98 -10.53
C THR A 47 -4.70 7.60 -9.20
N GLY A 48 -4.04 7.27 -8.07
CA GLY A 48 -4.29 7.87 -6.76
C GLY A 48 -5.48 7.28 -5.99
N ASP A 49 -5.94 6.08 -6.29
CA ASP A 49 -7.15 5.52 -5.64
C ASP A 49 -7.01 5.43 -4.11
N ILE A 50 -5.86 5.02 -3.59
CA ILE A 50 -5.57 5.01 -2.15
C ILE A 50 -5.47 6.45 -1.60
N ALA A 51 -4.78 7.32 -2.31
CA ALA A 51 -4.60 8.71 -1.91
C ALA A 51 -5.94 9.46 -1.72
N PHE A 52 -6.87 9.29 -2.66
CA PHE A 52 -8.23 9.86 -2.53
C PHE A 52 -8.94 9.31 -1.30
N ARG A 53 -8.91 7.99 -1.07
CA ARG A 53 -9.53 7.37 0.10
C ARG A 53 -8.94 7.86 1.42
N MET A 54 -7.62 8.10 1.46
CA MET A 54 -6.94 8.63 2.64
C MET A 54 -7.35 10.07 2.93
N LEU A 55 -7.40 10.93 1.90
CA LEU A 55 -7.86 12.29 2.05
C LEU A 55 -9.34 12.37 2.46
N ASP A 56 -10.18 11.51 1.87
CA ASP A 56 -11.58 11.36 2.26
C ASP A 56 -11.73 10.94 3.72
N HIS A 57 -10.93 9.97 4.16
CA HIS A 57 -10.94 9.51 5.54
C HIS A 57 -10.50 10.61 6.50
N ALA A 58 -9.36 11.27 6.23
CA ALA A 58 -8.87 12.39 7.03
C ALA A 58 -9.91 13.48 7.16
N THR A 59 -10.55 13.87 6.05
CA THR A 59 -11.55 14.95 6.03
C THR A 59 -12.86 14.53 6.69
N LYS A 60 -13.42 13.37 6.32
CA LYS A 60 -14.77 12.96 6.73
C LYS A 60 -14.84 12.38 8.15
N ILE A 61 -13.78 11.71 8.59
CA ILE A 61 -13.74 11.05 9.91
C ILE A 61 -13.10 11.97 10.96
N HIS A 62 -12.02 12.66 10.60
CA HIS A 62 -11.23 13.45 11.55
C HIS A 62 -11.38 14.96 11.39
N ASN A 63 -12.14 15.42 10.40
CA ASN A 63 -12.26 16.84 10.08
C ASN A 63 -10.89 17.51 9.75
N ASP A 64 -9.93 16.68 9.35
CA ASP A 64 -8.56 17.09 9.04
C ASP A 64 -8.46 17.58 7.58
N THR A 65 -8.21 18.87 7.42
CA THR A 65 -7.99 19.52 6.13
C THR A 65 -6.52 19.83 5.86
N SER A 66 -5.61 19.41 6.75
CA SER A 66 -4.17 19.69 6.69
C SER A 66 -3.33 18.51 6.18
N THR A 67 -3.82 17.28 6.30
CA THR A 67 -3.17 16.08 5.75
C THR A 67 -2.98 16.20 4.23
N LYS A 68 -1.77 15.86 3.77
CA LYS A 68 -1.36 15.88 2.37
C LYS A 68 -0.92 14.50 1.92
N VAL A 69 -1.23 14.17 0.68
CA VAL A 69 -0.78 12.91 0.04
C VAL A 69 0.00 13.22 -1.23
N THR A 70 1.19 12.69 -1.33
CA THR A 70 1.98 12.65 -2.56
C THR A 70 1.86 11.25 -3.17
N VAL A 71 1.27 11.16 -4.35
CA VAL A 71 1.21 9.93 -5.15
C VAL A 71 2.48 9.83 -5.98
N ALA A 72 3.25 8.78 -5.79
CA ALA A 72 4.47 8.53 -6.54
C ALA A 72 4.34 7.22 -7.34
N ASP A 73 4.63 7.28 -8.62
CA ASP A 73 4.58 6.12 -9.52
C ASP A 73 5.68 6.25 -10.58
N ILE A 74 6.15 5.13 -11.09
CA ILE A 74 7.14 5.12 -12.19
C ILE A 74 6.46 5.29 -13.55
N ASN A 75 5.14 5.13 -13.63
CA ASN A 75 4.35 5.21 -14.86
C ASN A 75 3.73 6.61 -15.02
N PRO A 76 4.25 7.44 -15.96
CA PRO A 76 3.76 8.80 -16.16
C PRO A 76 2.30 8.85 -16.69
N ASP A 77 1.86 7.82 -17.43
CA ASP A 77 0.48 7.79 -17.96
C ASP A 77 -0.54 7.58 -16.83
N MET A 78 -0.21 6.74 -15.85
CA MET A 78 -1.03 6.54 -14.66
C MET A 78 -1.13 7.82 -13.84
N LEU A 79 -0.01 8.53 -13.65
CA LEU A 79 0.03 9.82 -12.97
C LEU A 79 -0.76 10.89 -13.73
N ALA A 80 -0.68 10.93 -15.06
CA ALA A 80 -1.45 11.86 -15.87
C ALA A 80 -2.96 11.66 -15.70
N GLU A 81 -3.42 10.42 -15.66
CA GLU A 81 -4.82 10.10 -15.38
C GLU A 81 -5.21 10.44 -13.94
N GLY A 82 -4.32 10.21 -12.98
CA GLY A 82 -4.50 10.64 -11.58
C GLY A 82 -4.68 12.15 -11.45
N ARG A 83 -3.86 12.94 -12.13
CA ARG A 83 -3.99 14.41 -12.17
C ARG A 83 -5.32 14.86 -12.77
N LYS A 84 -5.80 14.20 -13.84
CA LYS A 84 -7.13 14.50 -14.39
C LYS A 84 -8.24 14.24 -13.37
N ARG A 85 -8.17 13.12 -12.66
CA ARG A 85 -9.12 12.80 -11.58
C ARG A 85 -9.06 13.85 -10.46
N ALA A 86 -7.86 14.28 -10.05
CA ALA A 86 -7.68 15.30 -9.03
C ALA A 86 -8.30 16.64 -9.42
N LEU A 87 -8.15 17.04 -10.70
CA LEU A 87 -8.77 18.26 -11.24
C LEU A 87 -10.31 18.21 -11.27
N ALA A 88 -10.90 17.01 -11.26
CA ALA A 88 -12.35 16.78 -11.22
C ALA A 88 -12.88 16.50 -9.81
N SER A 89 -12.01 16.51 -8.78
CA SER A 89 -12.35 16.19 -7.39
C SER A 89 -12.46 17.43 -6.51
N GLU A 90 -12.94 17.24 -5.27
CA GLU A 90 -12.96 18.25 -4.22
C GLU A 90 -11.55 18.70 -3.77
N TYR A 91 -10.51 17.96 -4.12
CA TYR A 91 -9.11 18.28 -3.78
C TYR A 91 -8.43 19.21 -4.78
N LYS A 92 -9.13 19.63 -5.86
CA LYS A 92 -8.62 20.60 -6.83
C LYS A 92 -8.21 21.91 -6.17
N GLY A 93 -6.93 22.27 -6.36
CA GLY A 93 -6.41 23.55 -5.87
C GLY A 93 -6.22 23.64 -4.34
N THR A 94 -6.45 22.56 -3.61
CA THR A 94 -6.25 22.55 -2.14
C THR A 94 -4.79 22.43 -1.72
N GLY A 95 -3.89 21.99 -2.63
CA GLY A 95 -2.49 21.66 -2.31
C GLY A 95 -2.32 20.40 -1.44
N ARG A 96 -3.40 19.61 -1.28
CA ARG A 96 -3.39 18.39 -0.45
C ARG A 96 -3.04 17.13 -1.22
N LEU A 97 -3.13 17.14 -2.53
CA LEU A 97 -2.87 15.98 -3.40
C LEU A 97 -1.89 16.38 -4.50
N ASP A 98 -0.77 15.67 -4.56
CA ASP A 98 0.25 15.85 -5.59
C ASP A 98 0.63 14.53 -6.24
N PHE A 99 1.22 14.58 -7.45
CA PHE A 99 1.59 13.42 -8.25
C PHE A 99 3.01 13.61 -8.77
N VAL A 100 3.90 12.67 -8.46
CA VAL A 100 5.30 12.74 -8.86
C VAL A 100 5.74 11.45 -9.53
N GLU A 101 6.57 11.58 -10.59
CA GLU A 101 7.24 10.41 -11.16
C GLU A 101 8.43 10.06 -10.29
N ALA A 102 8.44 8.83 -9.75
CA ALA A 102 9.51 8.37 -8.89
C ALA A 102 9.66 6.84 -8.93
N ASN A 103 10.91 6.40 -8.78
CA ASN A 103 11.22 4.99 -8.55
C ASN A 103 11.29 4.73 -7.04
N ALA A 104 10.51 3.77 -6.55
CA ALA A 104 10.49 3.38 -5.14
C ALA A 104 11.87 2.93 -4.59
N GLU A 105 12.76 2.51 -5.47
CA GLU A 105 14.09 2.05 -5.11
C GLU A 105 15.15 3.18 -5.01
N THR A 106 14.79 4.41 -5.43
CA THR A 106 15.67 5.59 -5.43
C THR A 106 14.82 6.85 -5.29
N LEU A 107 14.34 7.13 -4.09
CA LEU A 107 13.48 8.29 -3.79
C LEU A 107 14.31 9.57 -3.59
N ASP A 108 15.18 9.90 -4.54
CA ASP A 108 16.15 11.02 -4.43
C ASP A 108 15.46 12.38 -4.20
N MET A 109 14.22 12.52 -4.66
CA MET A 109 13.43 13.75 -4.49
C MET A 109 12.76 13.87 -3.12
N VAL A 110 12.75 12.80 -2.32
CA VAL A 110 12.14 12.77 -0.98
C VAL A 110 13.22 12.85 0.07
N ALA A 111 13.17 13.89 0.89
CA ALA A 111 14.15 14.10 1.96
C ALA A 111 14.04 13.01 3.04
N ASP A 112 15.16 12.75 3.73
CA ASP A 112 15.18 11.87 4.90
C ASP A 112 14.24 12.39 5.98
N ASN A 113 13.56 11.47 6.67
CA ASN A 113 12.71 11.79 7.82
C ASN A 113 11.64 12.88 7.52
N SER A 114 11.03 12.84 6.34
CA SER A 114 10.07 13.86 5.90
C SER A 114 8.63 13.38 5.81
N VAL A 115 8.40 12.06 5.85
CA VAL A 115 7.11 11.41 5.63
C VAL A 115 6.60 10.79 6.94
N ASP A 116 5.32 10.97 7.24
CA ASP A 116 4.69 10.39 8.44
C ASP A 116 4.15 8.97 8.16
N LEU A 117 3.61 8.77 6.96
CA LEU A 117 3.02 7.50 6.54
C LEU A 117 3.45 7.18 5.10
N TYR A 118 4.07 6.00 4.91
CA TYR A 118 4.43 5.47 3.59
C TYR A 118 3.50 4.30 3.27
N THR A 119 2.81 4.37 2.15
CA THR A 119 1.88 3.33 1.72
C THR A 119 2.25 2.76 0.37
N VAL A 120 1.97 1.47 0.18
CA VAL A 120 2.00 0.80 -1.11
C VAL A 120 0.86 -0.21 -1.17
N ALA A 121 0.00 -0.12 -2.20
CA ALA A 121 -1.13 -1.02 -2.37
C ALA A 121 -1.12 -1.67 -3.75
N PHE A 122 -0.97 -3.00 -3.79
CA PHE A 122 -0.94 -3.84 -5.00
C PHE A 122 0.14 -3.46 -6.01
N GLY A 123 1.26 -2.93 -5.53
CA GLY A 123 2.36 -2.46 -6.37
C GLY A 123 3.71 -3.08 -6.06
N ILE A 124 3.99 -3.41 -4.80
CA ILE A 124 5.34 -3.79 -4.34
C ILE A 124 5.85 -5.10 -4.96
N ARG A 125 4.98 -6.03 -5.33
CA ARG A 125 5.35 -7.28 -6.01
C ARG A 125 6.03 -7.06 -7.38
N ASN A 126 5.84 -5.86 -7.96
CA ASN A 126 6.43 -5.48 -9.25
C ASN A 126 7.78 -4.76 -9.12
N PHE A 127 8.24 -4.50 -7.90
CA PHE A 127 9.54 -3.86 -7.68
C PHE A 127 10.66 -4.83 -8.03
N THR A 128 11.70 -4.30 -8.68
CA THR A 128 12.88 -5.10 -9.07
C THR A 128 13.68 -5.52 -7.83
N ASN A 129 13.78 -4.64 -6.85
CA ASN A 129 14.53 -4.87 -5.61
C ASN A 129 13.72 -4.41 -4.39
N ILE A 130 12.85 -5.31 -3.87
CA ILE A 130 12.02 -5.05 -2.69
C ILE A 130 12.85 -4.62 -1.47
N PRO A 131 13.96 -5.30 -1.10
CA PRO A 131 14.79 -4.87 0.03
C PRO A 131 15.33 -3.44 -0.11
N LYS A 132 15.69 -3.02 -1.32
CA LYS A 132 16.16 -1.65 -1.57
C LYS A 132 15.03 -0.65 -1.38
N ALA A 133 13.84 -0.92 -1.92
CA ALA A 133 12.66 -0.08 -1.75
C ALA A 133 12.23 0.05 -0.28
N LEU A 134 12.31 -1.04 0.50
CA LEU A 134 12.03 -1.01 1.94
C LEU A 134 13.05 -0.15 2.72
N ARG A 135 14.34 -0.17 2.34
CA ARG A 135 15.34 0.73 2.93
C ARG A 135 15.08 2.20 2.59
N GLU A 136 14.67 2.50 1.36
CA GLU A 136 14.26 3.85 0.98
C GLU A 136 13.01 4.30 1.74
N ALA A 137 12.02 3.42 1.90
CA ALA A 137 10.85 3.69 2.75
C ALA A 137 11.26 4.03 4.19
N ASN A 138 12.20 3.27 4.77
CA ASN A 138 12.72 3.56 6.09
C ASN A 138 13.47 4.90 6.13
N ARG A 139 14.29 5.22 5.12
CA ARG A 139 15.03 6.49 5.04
C ARG A 139 14.11 7.69 5.07
N VAL A 140 13.07 7.70 4.22
CA VAL A 140 12.18 8.87 4.06
C VAL A 140 11.18 9.05 5.19
N LEU A 141 10.82 7.97 5.89
CA LEU A 141 9.91 8.04 7.03
C LEU A 141 10.56 8.77 8.20
N LYS A 142 9.78 9.59 8.90
CA LYS A 142 10.17 10.17 10.19
C LYS A 142 10.36 9.08 11.24
N PRO A 143 11.19 9.28 12.29
CA PRO A 143 11.16 8.43 13.47
C PRO A 143 9.73 8.31 14.01
N GLY A 144 9.25 7.09 14.28
CA GLY A 144 7.85 6.81 14.61
C GLY A 144 6.90 6.75 13.43
N GLY A 145 7.34 7.09 12.22
CA GLY A 145 6.54 6.99 11.00
C GLY A 145 6.24 5.53 10.63
N VAL A 146 5.15 5.35 9.91
CA VAL A 146 4.58 4.02 9.61
C VAL A 146 4.77 3.68 8.12
N PHE A 147 5.35 2.52 7.87
CA PHE A 147 5.27 1.81 6.60
C PHE A 147 4.04 0.90 6.60
N ALA A 148 3.26 0.92 5.54
CA ALA A 148 2.11 0.03 5.38
C ALA A 148 1.99 -0.49 3.95
N CYS A 149 1.80 -1.79 3.83
CA CYS A 149 1.66 -2.48 2.54
C CYS A 149 0.38 -3.31 2.52
N LEU A 150 -0.43 -3.12 1.48
CA LEU A 150 -1.53 -4.01 1.11
C LEU A 150 -1.14 -4.74 -0.18
N GLU A 151 -1.00 -6.06 -0.13
CA GLU A 151 -0.60 -6.84 -1.32
C GLU A 151 -1.27 -8.22 -1.34
N PHE A 152 -1.38 -8.79 -2.53
CA PHE A 152 -1.70 -10.21 -2.68
C PHE A 152 -0.66 -11.06 -1.95
N SER A 153 -1.11 -12.16 -1.35
CA SER A 153 -0.26 -12.98 -0.52
C SER A 153 -0.59 -14.48 -0.68
N LYS A 154 -0.17 -15.31 0.26
CA LYS A 154 -0.38 -16.77 0.18
C LYS A 154 -1.59 -17.18 1.01
N VAL A 155 -2.52 -17.88 0.37
CA VAL A 155 -3.68 -18.49 1.03
C VAL A 155 -3.17 -19.48 2.09
N GLN A 156 -3.73 -19.42 3.29
CA GLN A 156 -3.24 -20.23 4.41
C GLN A 156 -3.90 -21.61 4.50
N ASN A 157 -5.17 -21.71 4.10
CA ASN A 157 -5.88 -22.99 4.08
C ASN A 157 -5.48 -23.81 2.84
N PRO A 158 -4.85 -24.98 2.97
CA PRO A 158 -4.36 -25.77 1.82
C PRO A 158 -5.45 -26.20 0.84
N ALA A 159 -6.65 -26.50 1.33
CA ALA A 159 -7.77 -26.91 0.47
C ALA A 159 -8.29 -25.71 -0.34
N PHE A 160 -8.37 -24.55 0.29
CA PHE A 160 -8.76 -23.30 -0.39
C PHE A 160 -7.67 -22.81 -1.35
N ASP A 161 -6.38 -22.92 -0.97
CA ASP A 161 -5.25 -22.59 -1.84
C ASP A 161 -5.26 -23.41 -3.14
N PHE A 162 -5.54 -24.72 -3.04
CA PHE A 162 -5.65 -25.59 -4.22
C PHE A 162 -6.75 -25.12 -5.19
N VAL A 163 -7.94 -24.78 -4.67
CA VAL A 163 -9.06 -24.27 -5.48
C VAL A 163 -8.74 -22.90 -6.05
N TYR A 164 -8.19 -22.00 -5.23
CA TYR A 164 -7.84 -20.63 -5.63
C TYR A 164 -6.74 -20.60 -6.71
N LYS A 165 -5.70 -21.42 -6.57
CA LYS A 165 -4.65 -21.56 -7.58
C LYS A 165 -5.19 -22.10 -8.90
N ARG A 166 -6.03 -23.13 -8.83
CA ARG A 166 -6.66 -23.66 -10.06
C ARG A 166 -7.51 -22.62 -10.77
N TRP A 167 -8.26 -21.81 -10.02
CA TRP A 167 -8.99 -20.67 -10.56
C TRP A 167 -8.04 -19.64 -11.15
N SER A 168 -7.02 -19.24 -10.42
CA SER A 168 -6.09 -18.17 -10.80
C SER A 168 -5.30 -18.52 -12.07
N PHE A 169 -4.76 -19.74 -12.16
CA PHE A 169 -3.93 -20.15 -13.31
C PHE A 169 -4.73 -20.58 -14.52
N SER A 170 -5.98 -21.05 -14.36
CA SER A 170 -6.77 -21.58 -15.48
C SER A 170 -7.82 -20.58 -15.95
N ALA A 171 -8.64 -20.05 -15.06
CA ALA A 171 -9.78 -19.22 -15.44
C ALA A 171 -9.39 -17.76 -15.70
N ILE A 172 -8.52 -17.18 -14.88
CA ILE A 172 -8.21 -15.75 -14.96
C ILE A 172 -7.51 -15.36 -16.28
N PRO A 173 -6.47 -16.06 -16.77
CA PRO A 173 -5.87 -15.74 -18.06
C PRO A 173 -6.85 -15.91 -19.23
N LEU A 174 -7.72 -16.95 -19.17
CA LEU A 174 -8.74 -17.17 -20.20
C LEU A 174 -9.80 -16.07 -20.24
N ILE A 175 -10.29 -15.67 -19.07
CA ILE A 175 -11.25 -14.54 -18.95
C ILE A 175 -10.58 -13.23 -19.37
N GLY A 176 -9.31 -13.01 -18.99
CA GLY A 176 -8.52 -11.86 -19.40
C GLY A 176 -8.41 -11.74 -20.91
N GLN A 177 -8.19 -12.86 -21.59
CA GLN A 177 -8.17 -12.92 -23.05
C GLN A 177 -9.54 -12.57 -23.68
N ILE A 178 -10.63 -13.09 -23.11
CA ILE A 178 -11.99 -12.89 -23.65
C ILE A 178 -12.48 -11.45 -23.38
N VAL A 179 -12.23 -10.92 -22.19
CA VAL A 179 -12.80 -9.63 -21.73
C VAL A 179 -11.92 -8.43 -22.10
N ALA A 180 -10.60 -8.59 -22.03
CA ALA A 180 -9.65 -7.50 -22.22
C ALA A 180 -8.74 -7.69 -23.44
N GLY A 181 -8.75 -8.86 -24.10
CA GLY A 181 -7.85 -9.17 -25.21
C GLY A 181 -6.37 -9.29 -24.78
N ASP A 182 -6.09 -9.37 -23.48
CA ASP A 182 -4.74 -9.29 -22.91
C ASP A 182 -4.46 -10.44 -21.93
N ARG A 183 -4.14 -11.59 -22.50
CA ARG A 183 -3.80 -12.79 -21.74
C ARG A 183 -2.48 -12.63 -20.98
N ASP A 184 -1.50 -11.97 -21.58
CA ASP A 184 -0.13 -11.92 -21.06
C ASP A 184 -0.04 -11.10 -19.79
N SER A 185 -0.74 -9.95 -19.72
CA SER A 185 -0.82 -9.16 -18.49
C SER A 185 -1.49 -9.91 -17.32
N TYR A 186 -2.48 -10.76 -17.61
CA TYR A 186 -3.13 -11.56 -16.58
C TYR A 186 -2.29 -12.76 -16.15
N GLN A 187 -1.55 -13.37 -17.06
CA GLN A 187 -0.57 -14.39 -16.71
C GLN A 187 0.55 -13.80 -15.84
N TYR A 188 1.11 -12.65 -16.24
CA TYR A 188 2.11 -11.93 -15.45
C TYR A 188 1.61 -11.61 -14.04
N LEU A 189 0.33 -11.19 -13.90
CA LEU A 189 -0.27 -10.91 -12.60
C LEU A 189 -0.24 -12.15 -11.70
N VAL A 190 -0.68 -13.31 -12.19
CA VAL A 190 -0.68 -14.56 -11.41
C VAL A 190 0.74 -14.99 -11.05
N GLU A 191 1.67 -14.92 -11.99
CA GLU A 191 3.08 -15.27 -11.76
C GLU A 191 3.76 -14.31 -10.77
N SER A 192 3.46 -13.01 -10.81
CA SER A 192 4.02 -12.04 -9.87
C SER A 192 3.52 -12.27 -8.44
N ILE A 193 2.26 -12.68 -8.27
CA ILE A 193 1.69 -13.08 -6.97
C ILE A 193 2.38 -14.35 -6.45
N GLU A 194 2.60 -15.34 -7.32
CA GLU A 194 3.28 -16.58 -6.91
C GLU A 194 4.75 -16.36 -6.51
N ARG A 195 5.44 -15.45 -7.18
CA ARG A 195 6.83 -15.08 -6.85
C ARG A 195 6.97 -14.18 -5.62
N PHE A 196 5.89 -13.49 -5.24
CA PHE A 196 5.92 -12.61 -4.07
C PHE A 196 6.12 -13.43 -2.79
N PRO A 197 6.90 -12.94 -1.81
CA PRO A 197 7.12 -13.63 -0.55
C PRO A 197 5.84 -13.99 0.19
N SER A 198 5.89 -15.03 1.00
CA SER A 198 4.85 -15.32 2.00
C SER A 198 4.75 -14.18 3.03
N GLN A 199 3.68 -14.18 3.81
CA GLN A 199 3.46 -13.16 4.84
C GLN A 199 4.63 -13.06 5.82
N SER A 200 5.14 -14.20 6.28
CA SER A 200 6.27 -14.24 7.23
C SER A 200 7.59 -13.78 6.59
N GLU A 201 7.88 -14.21 5.37
CA GLU A 201 9.07 -13.79 4.65
C GLU A 201 9.03 -12.28 4.36
N PHE A 202 7.88 -11.75 3.97
CA PHE A 202 7.76 -10.31 3.70
C PHE A 202 7.87 -9.48 4.99
N ARG A 203 7.29 -9.95 6.12
CA ARG A 203 7.52 -9.34 7.45
C ARG A 203 9.02 -9.30 7.77
N ASP A 204 9.74 -10.39 7.52
CA ASP A 204 11.17 -10.47 7.83
C ASP A 204 11.98 -9.49 6.97
N LEU A 205 11.63 -9.31 5.69
CA LEU A 205 12.22 -8.26 4.85
C LEU A 205 11.95 -6.84 5.38
N ILE A 206 10.75 -6.59 5.91
CA ILE A 206 10.43 -5.31 6.57
C ILE A 206 11.31 -5.10 7.80
N ARG A 207 11.48 -6.14 8.63
CA ARG A 207 12.36 -6.09 9.80
C ARG A 207 13.82 -5.86 9.40
N GLU A 208 14.34 -6.56 8.39
CA GLU A 208 15.70 -6.39 7.87
C GLU A 208 15.96 -5.00 7.30
N ALA A 209 14.93 -4.32 6.82
CA ALA A 209 15.03 -2.92 6.39
C ALA A 209 15.09 -1.91 7.55
N GLY A 210 15.05 -2.38 8.81
CA GLY A 210 15.20 -1.55 10.02
C GLY A 210 13.88 -1.12 10.65
N PHE A 211 12.76 -1.70 10.27
CA PHE A 211 11.47 -1.44 10.91
C PHE A 211 11.25 -2.31 12.14
N MET A 212 10.62 -1.75 13.15
CA MET A 212 9.98 -2.50 14.22
C MET A 212 8.64 -3.03 13.75
N ILE A 213 8.32 -4.27 14.07
CA ILE A 213 7.04 -4.87 13.73
C ILE A 213 6.04 -4.59 14.87
N PRO A 214 4.88 -3.97 14.57
CA PRO A 214 3.85 -3.75 15.58
C PRO A 214 3.46 -5.05 16.30
N GLY A 215 3.37 -4.98 17.64
CA GLY A 215 3.04 -6.12 18.50
C GLY A 215 4.22 -6.97 18.96
N GLU A 216 5.39 -6.89 18.35
CA GLU A 216 6.61 -7.45 18.93
C GLU A 216 7.04 -6.66 20.19
N LEU A 217 6.65 -5.38 20.25
CA LEU A 217 6.91 -4.48 21.39
C LEU A 217 6.02 -4.78 22.60
N GLU A 218 4.85 -5.38 22.40
CA GLU A 218 3.90 -5.66 23.48
C GLU A 218 4.17 -6.99 24.20
N GLY A 219 5.10 -7.79 23.68
CA GLY A 219 5.57 -9.02 24.32
C GLY A 219 4.54 -10.14 24.46
N ASP A 220 3.34 -9.97 23.86
CA ASP A 220 2.24 -10.93 23.99
C ASP A 220 2.32 -12.09 22.98
N GLY A 221 3.28 -12.05 22.06
CA GLY A 221 3.50 -13.08 21.02
C GLY A 221 2.34 -13.29 20.04
N ARG A 222 1.30 -12.45 20.11
CA ARG A 222 0.05 -12.65 19.35
C ARG A 222 0.02 -11.94 18.02
N THR A 223 0.88 -10.96 17.78
CA THR A 223 0.91 -10.25 16.51
C THR A 223 1.97 -10.81 15.59
N GLN A 224 1.51 -11.34 14.50
CA GLN A 224 2.37 -11.92 13.46
C GLN A 224 3.03 -10.85 12.57
N GLY A 225 2.74 -9.55 12.77
CA GLY A 225 3.24 -8.46 11.94
C GLY A 225 2.45 -8.26 10.63
N TRP A 226 1.40 -9.03 10.43
CA TRP A 226 0.46 -8.86 9.32
C TRP A 226 -0.96 -9.24 9.71
N ARG A 227 -1.91 -8.77 8.92
CA ARG A 227 -3.33 -9.15 8.99
C ARG A 227 -3.78 -9.71 7.65
N ASN A 228 -4.24 -10.95 7.64
CA ASN A 228 -4.80 -11.59 6.45
C ASN A 228 -6.18 -11.03 6.10
N LEU A 229 -6.41 -10.90 4.80
CA LEU A 229 -7.70 -10.58 4.20
C LEU A 229 -8.13 -11.75 3.33
N SER A 230 -9.41 -12.15 3.46
CA SER A 230 -9.98 -13.28 2.70
C SER A 230 -9.07 -14.54 2.75
N ASP A 231 -8.78 -15.00 3.96
CA ASP A 231 -7.96 -16.20 4.23
C ASP A 231 -6.54 -16.16 3.64
N GLY A 232 -5.97 -14.95 3.49
CA GLY A 232 -4.61 -14.75 3.00
C GLY A 232 -4.49 -14.48 1.51
N ILE A 233 -5.58 -14.37 0.76
CA ILE A 233 -5.53 -13.91 -0.65
C ILE A 233 -4.82 -12.57 -0.75
N ALA A 234 -5.05 -11.69 0.22
CA ALA A 234 -4.28 -10.48 0.43
C ALA A 234 -3.89 -10.35 1.91
N ALA A 235 -2.88 -9.54 2.19
CA ALA A 235 -2.47 -9.25 3.55
C ALA A 235 -2.07 -7.77 3.69
N ILE A 236 -2.30 -7.22 4.88
CA ILE A 236 -1.78 -5.92 5.29
C ILE A 236 -0.58 -6.16 6.20
N HIS A 237 0.56 -5.59 5.83
CA HIS A 237 1.77 -5.56 6.64
C HIS A 237 2.05 -4.14 7.11
N LYS A 238 2.58 -4.01 8.33
CA LYS A 238 3.01 -2.72 8.89
C LYS A 238 4.41 -2.82 9.48
N GLY A 239 5.14 -1.72 9.40
CA GLY A 239 6.39 -1.52 10.10
C GLY A 239 6.45 -0.11 10.65
N VAL A 240 7.06 0.09 11.80
CA VAL A 240 7.24 1.40 12.42
C VAL A 240 8.73 1.72 12.43
N LYS A 241 9.10 2.90 11.94
CA LYS A 241 10.50 3.35 12.03
C LYS A 241 10.84 3.61 13.49
N PRO A 242 11.95 3.06 14.02
CA PRO A 242 12.38 3.32 15.39
C PRO A 242 12.52 4.82 15.68
N LEU A 243 12.28 5.21 16.94
CA LEU A 243 12.43 6.62 17.39
C LEU A 243 13.90 7.07 17.47
N LYS A 244 14.83 6.11 17.49
CA LYS A 244 16.28 6.33 17.51
C LYS A 244 16.97 5.28 16.66
#